data_7806229fb81b73eebbeb7ec53f6a9c8a
#
_entry.id   7806229fb81b73eebbeb7ec53f6a9c8a
#
_cell.length_a   1.000
_cell.length_b   1.000
_cell.length_c   1.000
_cell.angle_alpha   90.00
_cell.angle_beta   90.00
_cell.angle_gamma   90.00
#
_symmetry.space_group_name_H-M   'P 1'
#
loop_
_entity.id
_entity.type
_entity.pdbx_description
1 polymer ?
#
loop_
_entity_poly.entity_id
_entity_poly.type
_entity_poly.pdbx_seq_one_letter_code
_entity_poly.pdbx_strand_id
1 'polypeptide(L)'
;MSGRAILVGVLALIALLIPTVMVRSWQSSAAARLVEAQAEASDAPQVAVAAEADESYCTPALRTILRRVLTSCGLIGGSGRGCQPVEARSVATMSGDDFNALFVPMRERGGIVQFERASSDLDGSGSTLVDHVFADRRGASYFFVVARASPDGSAETNTALSHDRAQAVMSHLETTFHDPDLASQVGLLWLGEEFAQLDPSFCAWSRSGPEGACTPEDLNRSAFVAWIDCRL
;
A
#
# COMPACT_ATOMS: atom_id res chain seq x y z
N MET A 1 19.98 32.07 -65.96
CA MET A 1 19.64 31.00 -64.97
C MET A 1 18.63 30.09 -65.63
N SER A 2 18.92 28.79 -65.78
CA SER A 2 18.06 27.88 -66.55
C SER A 2 16.78 27.59 -65.72
N GLY A 3 15.61 27.52 -66.37
CA GLY A 3 14.32 27.24 -65.70
C GLY A 3 14.31 26.01 -64.86
N ARG A 4 15.22 25.07 -65.09
CA ARG A 4 15.44 23.87 -64.24
C ARG A 4 15.98 24.20 -62.85
N ALA A 5 16.86 25.20 -62.70
CA ALA A 5 17.40 25.62 -61.43
C ALA A 5 16.31 26.27 -60.53
N ILE A 6 15.42 27.03 -61.14
CA ILE A 6 14.28 27.64 -60.42
C ILE A 6 13.28 26.59 -59.98
N LEU A 7 12.96 25.59 -60.79
CA LEU A 7 12.05 24.50 -60.48
C LEU A 7 12.57 23.67 -59.34
N VAL A 8 13.85 23.29 -59.28
CA VAL A 8 14.48 22.55 -58.21
C VAL A 8 14.46 23.34 -56.90
N GLY A 9 14.74 24.66 -56.98
CA GLY A 9 14.67 25.53 -55.80
C GLY A 9 13.26 25.60 -55.17
N VAL A 10 12.24 25.71 -56.01
CA VAL A 10 10.83 25.75 -55.55
C VAL A 10 10.41 24.42 -54.96
N LEU A 11 10.76 23.29 -55.55
CA LEU A 11 10.45 21.96 -55.00
C LEU A 11 11.16 21.70 -53.66
N ALA A 12 12.42 22.13 -53.52
CA ALA A 12 13.14 22.02 -52.27
C ALA A 12 12.50 22.87 -51.13
N LEU A 13 12.02 24.06 -51.50
CA LEU A 13 11.35 24.94 -50.53
C LEU A 13 9.98 24.39 -50.07
N ILE A 14 9.22 23.80 -50.99
CA ILE A 14 7.96 23.10 -50.67
C ILE A 14 8.21 21.88 -49.79
N ALA A 15 9.24 21.09 -50.08
CA ALA A 15 9.59 19.90 -49.30
C ALA A 15 10.03 20.25 -47.87
N LEU A 16 10.55 21.45 -47.63
CA LEU A 16 10.88 21.94 -46.28
C LEU A 16 9.68 22.58 -45.56
N LEU A 17 8.81 23.25 -46.30
CA LEU A 17 7.66 23.97 -45.70
C LEU A 17 6.54 23.02 -45.26
N ILE A 18 6.26 21.96 -46.03
CA ILE A 18 5.17 21.02 -45.72
C ILE A 18 5.38 20.35 -44.35
N PRO A 19 6.53 19.71 -44.05
CA PRO A 19 6.72 19.05 -42.77
C PRO A 19 6.76 20.04 -41.59
N THR A 20 7.28 21.26 -41.79
CA THR A 20 7.30 22.26 -40.71
C THR A 20 5.91 22.78 -40.38
N VAL A 21 5.02 22.94 -41.33
CA VAL A 21 3.61 23.31 -41.10
C VAL A 21 2.86 22.16 -40.45
N MET A 22 3.08 20.92 -40.89
CA MET A 22 2.45 19.73 -40.26
C MET A 22 2.86 19.57 -38.80
N VAL A 23 4.15 19.69 -38.50
CA VAL A 23 4.63 19.57 -37.10
C VAL A 23 4.04 20.68 -36.24
N ARG A 24 4.00 21.90 -36.69
CA ARG A 24 3.36 23.01 -35.96
C ARG A 24 1.86 22.79 -35.74
N SER A 25 1.15 22.27 -36.72
CA SER A 25 -0.26 21.95 -36.63
C SER A 25 -0.50 20.83 -35.56
N TRP A 26 0.35 19.82 -35.55
CA TRP A 26 0.25 18.75 -34.53
C TRP A 26 0.58 19.22 -33.12
N GLN A 27 1.59 20.08 -32.97
CA GLN A 27 1.93 20.69 -31.68
C GLN A 27 0.81 21.56 -31.13
N SER A 28 0.17 22.37 -31.99
CA SER A 28 -0.94 23.22 -31.58
C SER A 28 -2.18 22.38 -31.22
N SER A 29 -2.45 21.29 -31.93
CA SER A 29 -3.55 20.36 -31.61
C SER A 29 -3.29 19.59 -30.32
N ALA A 30 -2.06 19.18 -30.07
CA ALA A 30 -1.67 18.52 -28.83
C ALA A 30 -1.77 19.45 -27.60
N ALA A 31 -1.32 20.71 -27.80
CA ALA A 31 -1.45 21.73 -26.75
C ALA A 31 -2.92 22.06 -26.43
N ALA A 32 -3.78 22.15 -27.43
CA ALA A 32 -5.21 22.38 -27.25
C ALA A 32 -5.87 21.21 -26.47
N ARG A 33 -5.55 19.96 -26.81
CA ARG A 33 -6.06 18.79 -26.08
C ARG A 33 -5.57 18.72 -24.64
N LEU A 34 -4.34 19.14 -24.36
CA LEU A 34 -3.82 19.22 -23.00
C LEU A 34 -4.56 20.26 -22.17
N VAL A 35 -4.84 21.43 -22.73
CA VAL A 35 -5.61 22.49 -22.05
C VAL A 35 -7.05 22.02 -21.79
N GLU A 36 -7.68 21.34 -22.76
CA GLU A 36 -9.03 20.79 -22.62
C GLU A 36 -9.07 19.68 -21.55
N ALA A 37 -8.10 18.76 -21.56
CA ALA A 37 -7.97 17.71 -20.53
C ALA A 37 -7.68 18.28 -19.13
N GLN A 38 -6.91 19.37 -19.05
CA GLN A 38 -6.69 20.09 -17.80
C GLN A 38 -7.95 20.82 -17.30
N ALA A 39 -8.75 21.39 -18.19
CA ALA A 39 -10.00 22.01 -17.85
C ALA A 39 -11.04 20.98 -17.37
N GLU A 40 -11.16 19.84 -18.06
CA GLU A 40 -12.01 18.73 -17.63
C GLU A 40 -11.57 18.15 -16.29
N ALA A 41 -10.27 18.01 -16.05
CA ALA A 41 -9.72 17.57 -14.77
C ALA A 41 -9.97 18.58 -13.63
N SER A 42 -10.14 19.86 -13.96
CA SER A 42 -10.43 20.92 -12.98
C SER A 42 -11.93 20.99 -12.64
N ASP A 43 -12.81 20.56 -13.55
CA ASP A 43 -14.26 20.51 -13.36
C ASP A 43 -14.76 19.15 -12.84
N ALA A 44 -13.93 18.10 -12.91
CA ALA A 44 -14.21 16.86 -12.22
C ALA A 44 -14.34 17.20 -10.73
N PRO A 45 -15.40 16.67 -10.02
CA PRO A 45 -15.46 16.85 -8.58
C PRO A 45 -14.11 16.36 -8.06
N GLN A 46 -13.33 17.29 -7.51
CA GLN A 46 -12.11 16.95 -6.82
C GLN A 46 -12.54 16.04 -5.67
N VAL A 47 -12.55 14.75 -5.92
CA VAL A 47 -12.30 13.79 -4.85
C VAL A 47 -11.06 14.37 -4.19
N ALA A 48 -11.23 14.89 -2.99
CA ALA A 48 -10.16 15.51 -2.27
C ALA A 48 -9.00 14.54 -2.38
N VAL A 49 -8.08 14.81 -3.30
CA VAL A 49 -6.78 14.15 -3.31
C VAL A 49 -6.30 14.47 -1.94
N ALA A 50 -6.27 13.47 -1.08
CA ALA A 50 -5.80 13.63 0.28
C ALA A 50 -4.53 14.42 0.12
N ALA A 51 -4.61 15.64 0.59
CA ALA A 51 -3.66 16.66 0.30
C ALA A 51 -2.28 16.06 0.52
N GLU A 52 -1.32 16.52 -0.21
CA GLU A 52 0.13 16.42 -0.06
C GLU A 52 0.64 16.34 1.41
N ALA A 53 -0.28 16.19 2.36
CA ALA A 53 -0.08 16.47 3.77
C ALA A 53 0.80 15.46 4.49
N ASP A 54 1.08 14.28 3.98
CA ASP A 54 1.91 13.37 4.78
C ASP A 54 2.54 12.20 4.01
N GLU A 55 3.06 12.43 2.83
CA GLU A 55 3.97 11.46 2.21
C GLU A 55 5.36 11.42 2.88
N SER A 56 5.60 12.18 3.94
CA SER A 56 6.90 12.22 4.62
C SER A 56 7.32 10.84 5.18
N TYR A 57 6.36 10.00 5.54
CA TYR A 57 6.62 8.63 5.98
C TYR A 57 6.90 7.68 4.81
N CYS A 58 6.54 8.04 3.57
CA CYS A 58 6.77 7.24 2.37
C CYS A 58 8.20 7.32 1.88
N THR A 59 9.13 6.85 2.68
CA THR A 59 10.54 6.81 2.29
C THR A 59 10.76 5.95 1.03
N PRO A 60 11.81 6.19 0.24
CA PRO A 60 12.14 5.35 -0.92
C PRO A 60 12.29 3.87 -0.57
N ALA A 61 12.83 3.56 0.61
CA ALA A 61 12.96 2.20 1.11
C ALA A 61 11.59 1.57 1.35
N LEU A 62 10.69 2.27 2.05
CA LEU A 62 9.32 1.83 2.30
C LEU A 62 8.56 1.58 0.98
N ARG A 63 8.62 2.51 0.03
CA ARG A 63 7.98 2.35 -1.30
C ARG A 63 8.49 1.12 -2.05
N THR A 64 9.80 0.88 -2.02
CA THR A 64 10.39 -0.28 -2.70
C THR A 64 9.85 -1.59 -2.11
N ILE A 65 9.76 -1.66 -0.80
CA ILE A 65 9.32 -2.86 -0.11
C ILE A 65 7.81 -3.05 -0.27
N LEU A 66 7.02 -1.99 -0.09
CA LEU A 66 5.58 -2.04 -0.32
C LEU A 66 5.27 -2.51 -1.74
N ARG A 67 5.95 -1.98 -2.76
CA ARG A 67 5.77 -2.43 -4.14
C ARG A 67 6.07 -3.91 -4.30
N ARG A 68 7.17 -4.40 -3.72
CA ARG A 68 7.51 -5.83 -3.75
C ARG A 68 6.43 -6.68 -3.07
N VAL A 69 6.04 -6.30 -1.85
CA VAL A 69 5.00 -7.01 -1.09
C VAL A 69 3.69 -7.02 -1.88
N LEU A 70 3.21 -5.89 -2.31
CA LEU A 70 1.93 -5.77 -3.01
C LEU A 70 1.93 -6.53 -4.35
N THR A 71 3.05 -6.51 -5.08
CA THR A 71 3.19 -7.29 -6.32
C THR A 71 3.26 -8.79 -6.04
N SER A 72 4.06 -9.22 -5.07
CA SER A 72 4.20 -10.64 -4.72
C SER A 72 2.92 -11.24 -4.16
N CYS A 73 2.11 -10.43 -3.48
CA CYS A 73 0.82 -10.82 -2.93
C CYS A 73 -0.33 -10.72 -3.94
N GLY A 74 -0.05 -10.32 -5.18
CA GLY A 74 -1.06 -10.17 -6.22
C GLY A 74 -2.04 -9.01 -6.01
N LEU A 75 -1.73 -8.09 -5.09
CA LEU A 75 -2.54 -6.89 -4.82
C LEU A 75 -2.33 -5.81 -5.88
N ILE A 76 -1.17 -5.79 -6.51
CA ILE A 76 -0.90 -4.96 -7.70
C ILE A 76 -0.69 -5.90 -8.88
N GLY A 77 -1.58 -5.80 -9.87
CA GLY A 77 -1.49 -6.57 -11.12
C GLY A 77 -1.91 -8.04 -11.05
N GLY A 78 -2.52 -8.48 -9.94
CA GLY A 78 -2.98 -9.86 -9.73
C GLY A 78 -4.38 -9.94 -9.10
N SER A 79 -4.83 -11.17 -8.83
CA SER A 79 -6.11 -11.47 -8.18
C SER A 79 -5.95 -12.00 -6.74
N GLY A 80 -4.76 -11.88 -6.16
CA GLY A 80 -4.45 -12.40 -4.83
C GLY A 80 -4.93 -11.47 -3.71
N ARG A 81 -5.36 -12.07 -2.59
CA ARG A 81 -5.80 -11.34 -1.39
C ARG A 81 -4.81 -11.40 -0.23
N GLY A 82 -3.66 -12.01 -0.40
CA GLY A 82 -2.71 -12.16 0.68
C GLY A 82 -1.46 -12.94 0.32
N CYS A 83 -0.49 -12.90 1.20
CA CYS A 83 0.79 -13.58 1.07
C CYS A 83 0.96 -14.67 2.09
N GLN A 84 1.44 -15.81 1.64
CA GLN A 84 1.94 -16.85 2.54
C GLN A 84 3.35 -16.51 3.07
N PRO A 85 3.77 -17.07 4.21
CA PRO A 85 5.10 -16.80 4.78
C PRO A 85 6.27 -17.06 3.83
N VAL A 86 6.14 -18.07 2.96
CA VAL A 86 7.17 -18.40 1.94
C VAL A 86 7.33 -17.26 0.92
N GLU A 87 6.23 -16.64 0.52
CA GLU A 87 6.24 -15.50 -0.41
C GLU A 87 6.78 -14.25 0.30
N ALA A 88 6.39 -14.04 1.54
CA ALA A 88 6.94 -12.98 2.38
C ALA A 88 8.47 -13.11 2.55
N ARG A 89 9.00 -14.32 2.72
CA ARG A 89 10.45 -14.57 2.75
C ARG A 89 11.16 -14.19 1.46
N SER A 90 10.56 -14.45 0.32
CA SER A 90 11.16 -14.08 -0.98
C SER A 90 11.25 -12.57 -1.17
N VAL A 91 10.38 -11.83 -0.48
CA VAL A 91 10.35 -10.36 -0.46
C VAL A 91 11.31 -9.79 0.58
N ALA A 92 11.46 -10.47 1.70
CA ALA A 92 12.25 -10.02 2.83
C ALA A 92 13.66 -10.64 2.82
N THR A 93 14.51 -10.19 1.95
CA THR A 93 15.97 -10.34 2.11
C THR A 93 16.50 -9.43 3.24
N MET A 94 15.61 -9.00 4.13
CA MET A 94 15.87 -8.01 5.17
C MET A 94 16.06 -8.70 6.50
N SER A 95 16.89 -8.12 7.33
CA SER A 95 16.96 -8.50 8.74
C SER A 95 15.62 -8.24 9.41
N GLY A 96 15.38 -8.86 10.55
CA GLY A 96 14.18 -8.60 11.32
C GLY A 96 14.04 -7.14 11.73
N ASP A 97 15.13 -6.50 12.08
CA ASP A 97 15.15 -5.09 12.48
C ASP A 97 14.78 -4.19 11.30
N ASP A 98 15.26 -4.49 10.09
CA ASP A 98 14.89 -3.76 8.89
C ASP A 98 13.40 -3.88 8.60
N PHE A 99 12.81 -5.08 8.79
CA PHE A 99 11.38 -5.28 8.58
C PHE A 99 10.56 -4.48 9.59
N ASN A 100 10.93 -4.45 10.86
CA ASN A 100 10.28 -3.63 11.86
C ASN A 100 10.42 -2.13 11.57
N ALA A 101 11.57 -1.71 11.11
CA ALA A 101 11.82 -0.32 10.73
C ALA A 101 10.87 0.19 9.64
N LEU A 102 10.30 -0.71 8.80
CA LEU A 102 9.29 -0.32 7.83
C LEU A 102 8.00 0.17 8.45
N PHE A 103 7.62 -0.38 9.60
CA PHE A 103 6.38 0.00 10.27
C PHE A 103 6.53 1.23 11.15
N VAL A 104 7.74 1.57 11.57
CA VAL A 104 7.99 2.75 12.42
C VAL A 104 7.38 4.04 11.84
N PRO A 105 7.49 4.33 10.54
CA PRO A 105 6.87 5.51 9.95
C PRO A 105 5.33 5.51 10.00
N MET A 106 4.70 4.35 10.21
CA MET A 106 3.24 4.20 10.24
C MET A 106 2.63 4.30 11.64
N ARG A 107 3.42 4.68 12.64
CA ARG A 107 3.00 4.72 14.05
C ARG A 107 1.71 5.51 14.27
N GLU A 108 1.57 6.65 13.64
CA GLU A 108 0.42 7.54 13.79
C GLU A 108 -0.77 7.17 12.88
N ARG A 109 -0.62 6.10 12.09
CA ARG A 109 -1.60 5.66 11.08
C ARG A 109 -2.07 4.23 11.28
N GLY A 110 -1.55 3.55 12.26
CA GLY A 110 -1.82 2.14 12.48
C GLY A 110 -2.01 1.80 13.93
N GLY A 111 -2.26 0.51 14.16
CA GLY A 111 -2.42 -0.05 15.50
C GLY A 111 -1.97 -1.50 15.56
N ILE A 112 -1.81 -1.99 16.77
CA ILE A 112 -1.43 -3.38 17.06
C ILE A 112 -2.60 -4.05 17.75
N VAL A 113 -3.30 -4.89 17.01
CA VAL A 113 -4.39 -5.73 17.50
C VAL A 113 -3.76 -6.94 18.19
N GLN A 114 -3.91 -7.07 19.49
CA GLN A 114 -3.36 -8.17 20.29
C GLN A 114 -4.38 -9.29 20.45
N PHE A 115 -3.89 -10.52 20.47
CA PHE A 115 -4.70 -11.71 20.62
C PHE A 115 -4.29 -12.49 21.87
N GLU A 116 -5.23 -13.19 22.46
CA GLU A 116 -4.95 -14.13 23.52
C GLU A 116 -4.03 -15.27 23.04
N ARG A 117 -3.37 -15.93 23.98
CA ARG A 117 -2.49 -17.06 23.67
C ARG A 117 -3.26 -18.17 22.97
N ALA A 118 -2.68 -18.66 21.86
CA ALA A 118 -3.26 -19.72 21.04
C ALA A 118 -4.69 -19.41 20.52
N SER A 119 -5.09 -18.14 20.48
CA SER A 119 -6.36 -17.69 19.92
C SER A 119 -6.15 -16.77 18.71
N SER A 120 -7.13 -16.81 17.83
CA SER A 120 -7.36 -15.85 16.75
C SER A 120 -8.68 -15.07 16.94
N ASP A 121 -9.32 -15.21 18.08
CA ASP A 121 -10.55 -14.50 18.39
C ASP A 121 -10.27 -13.01 18.56
N LEU A 122 -10.93 -12.19 17.78
CA LEU A 122 -10.86 -10.73 17.86
C LEU A 122 -11.80 -10.27 18.98
N ASP A 123 -11.24 -9.79 20.08
CA ASP A 123 -12.01 -9.28 21.20
C ASP A 123 -12.61 -7.89 20.96
N GLY A 124 -13.37 -7.37 21.91
CA GLY A 124 -14.03 -6.07 21.79
C GLY A 124 -13.05 -4.90 21.69
N SER A 125 -11.89 -4.98 22.35
CA SER A 125 -10.85 -3.94 22.26
C SER A 125 -10.12 -4.00 20.92
N GLY A 126 -9.85 -5.19 20.43
CA GLY A 126 -9.29 -5.42 19.10
C GLY A 126 -10.21 -4.91 18.00
N SER A 127 -11.50 -5.26 18.07
CA SER A 127 -12.53 -4.78 17.14
C SER A 127 -12.60 -3.25 17.13
N THR A 128 -12.66 -2.62 18.30
CA THR A 128 -12.69 -1.15 18.42
C THR A 128 -11.48 -0.49 17.81
N LEU A 129 -10.28 -1.06 18.01
CA LEU A 129 -9.06 -0.55 17.41
C LEU A 129 -9.07 -0.68 15.88
N VAL A 130 -9.49 -1.84 15.36
CA VAL A 130 -9.63 -2.06 13.91
C VAL A 130 -10.59 -1.05 13.31
N ASP A 131 -11.77 -0.86 13.90
CA ASP A 131 -12.78 0.08 13.42
C ASP A 131 -12.23 1.52 13.40
N HIS A 132 -11.54 1.92 14.47
CA HIS A 132 -10.94 3.25 14.56
C HIS A 132 -9.88 3.48 13.48
N VAL A 133 -8.94 2.54 13.32
CA VAL A 133 -7.88 2.66 12.31
C VAL A 133 -8.45 2.58 10.91
N PHE A 134 -9.42 1.71 10.64
CA PHE A 134 -10.04 1.57 9.34
C PHE A 134 -10.86 2.81 8.95
N ALA A 135 -11.58 3.40 9.88
CA ALA A 135 -12.36 4.61 9.65
C ALA A 135 -11.47 5.84 9.36
N ASP A 136 -10.24 5.89 9.92
CA ASP A 136 -9.28 6.99 9.72
C ASP A 136 -8.48 6.83 8.41
N ARG A 137 -9.18 6.65 7.31
CA ARG A 137 -8.60 6.35 5.99
C ARG A 137 -7.67 7.43 5.45
N ARG A 138 -7.93 8.70 5.76
CA ARG A 138 -7.16 9.88 5.29
C ARG A 138 -6.85 9.88 3.80
N GLY A 139 -7.74 9.29 2.99
CA GLY A 139 -7.56 9.18 1.54
C GLY A 139 -6.62 8.07 1.06
N ALA A 140 -6.16 7.21 1.95
CA ALA A 140 -5.33 6.05 1.59
C ALA A 140 -6.10 5.02 0.75
N SER A 141 -5.37 4.29 -0.07
CA SER A 141 -5.95 3.32 -1.02
C SER A 141 -5.84 1.88 -0.54
N TYR A 142 -4.89 1.57 0.37
CA TYR A 142 -4.64 0.20 0.82
C TYR A 142 -4.62 0.11 2.33
N PHE A 143 -5.36 -0.86 2.86
CA PHE A 143 -5.31 -1.23 4.26
C PHE A 143 -4.49 -2.51 4.42
N PHE A 144 -3.48 -2.46 5.26
CA PHE A 144 -2.56 -3.57 5.48
C PHE A 144 -2.86 -4.25 6.80
N VAL A 145 -2.92 -5.58 6.77
CA VAL A 145 -3.05 -6.43 7.95
C VAL A 145 -1.84 -7.37 7.97
N VAL A 146 -0.97 -7.24 8.94
CA VAL A 146 0.24 -8.07 9.10
C VAL A 146 0.17 -8.84 10.40
N ALA A 147 -0.23 -10.09 10.34
CA ALA A 147 -0.41 -10.93 11.51
C ALA A 147 0.84 -11.76 11.85
N ARG A 148 1.02 -11.99 13.13
CA ARG A 148 2.17 -12.69 13.72
C ARG A 148 1.75 -13.68 14.77
N ALA A 149 2.67 -14.60 15.11
CA ALA A 149 2.60 -15.45 16.28
C ALA A 149 3.90 -15.32 17.08
N SER A 150 3.80 -15.46 18.40
CA SER A 150 4.98 -15.60 19.24
C SER A 150 5.67 -16.96 18.96
N PRO A 151 6.98 -17.09 19.22
CA PRO A 151 7.73 -18.31 18.92
C PRO A 151 7.40 -19.50 19.84
N ASP A 152 6.27 -19.44 20.53
CA ASP A 152 5.78 -20.52 21.38
C ASP A 152 5.07 -21.59 20.53
N GLY A 153 5.64 -22.76 20.38
CA GLY A 153 5.03 -23.85 19.63
C GLY A 153 5.81 -24.25 18.37
N SER A 154 5.12 -24.85 17.39
CA SER A 154 5.75 -25.20 16.13
C SER A 154 5.55 -24.10 15.08
N ALA A 155 6.52 -23.92 14.19
CA ALA A 155 6.44 -22.97 13.08
C ALA A 155 5.18 -23.17 12.22
N GLU A 156 4.77 -24.44 12.02
CA GLU A 156 3.56 -24.78 11.27
C GLU A 156 2.29 -24.27 11.98
N THR A 157 2.19 -24.51 13.30
CA THR A 157 1.07 -24.02 14.11
C THR A 157 1.04 -22.50 14.12
N ASN A 158 2.18 -21.85 14.28
CA ASN A 158 2.30 -20.40 14.31
C ASN A 158 1.99 -19.75 12.95
N THR A 159 2.31 -20.42 11.85
CA THR A 159 1.90 -20.01 10.52
C THR A 159 0.38 -20.04 10.38
N ALA A 160 -0.28 -21.16 10.76
CA ALA A 160 -1.73 -21.27 10.72
C ALA A 160 -2.40 -20.22 11.64
N LEU A 161 -1.91 -20.07 12.86
CA LEU A 161 -2.46 -19.12 13.82
C LEU A 161 -2.35 -17.66 13.35
N SER A 162 -1.24 -17.29 12.75
CA SER A 162 -1.09 -15.95 12.18
C SER A 162 -2.02 -15.72 10.98
N HIS A 163 -2.24 -16.73 10.13
CA HIS A 163 -3.23 -16.69 9.08
C HIS A 163 -4.64 -16.46 9.63
N ASP A 164 -5.03 -17.24 10.65
CA ASP A 164 -6.37 -17.14 11.25
C ASP A 164 -6.59 -15.76 11.89
N ARG A 165 -5.57 -15.17 12.50
CA ARG A 165 -5.61 -13.80 13.03
C ARG A 165 -5.82 -12.76 11.93
N ALA A 166 -5.12 -12.88 10.81
CA ALA A 166 -5.34 -12.00 9.66
C ALA A 166 -6.76 -12.12 9.12
N GLN A 167 -7.27 -13.36 9.02
CA GLN A 167 -8.64 -13.63 8.59
C GLN A 167 -9.70 -13.11 9.58
N ALA A 168 -9.44 -13.17 10.87
CA ALA A 168 -10.35 -12.62 11.87
C ALA A 168 -10.53 -11.10 11.71
N VAL A 169 -9.44 -10.37 11.46
CA VAL A 169 -9.51 -8.94 11.16
C VAL A 169 -10.29 -8.69 9.86
N MET A 170 -10.01 -9.45 8.80
CA MET A 170 -10.71 -9.31 7.52
C MET A 170 -12.21 -9.57 7.65
N SER A 171 -12.59 -10.66 8.32
CA SER A 171 -13.99 -11.02 8.54
C SER A 171 -14.74 -9.98 9.36
N HIS A 172 -14.06 -9.36 10.33
CA HIS A 172 -14.62 -8.24 11.09
C HIS A 172 -14.88 -7.04 10.19
N LEU A 173 -13.91 -6.65 9.35
CA LEU A 173 -14.09 -5.56 8.40
C LEU A 173 -15.23 -5.81 7.41
N GLU A 174 -15.33 -7.01 6.85
CA GLU A 174 -16.40 -7.40 5.93
C GLU A 174 -17.78 -7.30 6.60
N THR A 175 -17.87 -7.73 7.86
CA THR A 175 -19.12 -7.72 8.61
C THR A 175 -19.55 -6.32 9.04
N THR A 176 -18.57 -5.45 9.36
CA THR A 176 -18.84 -4.12 9.92
C THR A 176 -19.08 -3.08 8.83
N PHE A 177 -18.24 -3.06 7.81
CA PHE A 177 -18.25 -1.95 6.83
C PHE A 177 -19.05 -2.23 5.56
N HIS A 178 -19.32 -3.50 5.22
CA HIS A 178 -20.11 -3.91 4.06
C HIS A 178 -19.66 -3.25 2.73
N ASP A 179 -18.36 -2.92 2.61
CA ASP A 179 -17.79 -2.28 1.44
C ASP A 179 -17.54 -3.34 0.34
N PRO A 180 -18.18 -3.23 -0.85
CA PRO A 180 -18.00 -4.19 -1.93
C PRO A 180 -16.56 -4.22 -2.47
N ASP A 181 -15.82 -3.14 -2.29
CA ASP A 181 -14.43 -3.00 -2.77
C ASP A 181 -13.39 -3.43 -1.71
N LEU A 182 -13.84 -3.80 -0.50
CA LEU A 182 -12.97 -4.16 0.62
C LEU A 182 -11.89 -5.18 0.22
N ALA A 183 -12.30 -6.20 -0.54
CA ALA A 183 -11.40 -7.26 -0.99
C ALA A 183 -10.24 -6.77 -1.87
N SER A 184 -10.41 -5.62 -2.55
CA SER A 184 -9.36 -5.00 -3.38
C SER A 184 -8.52 -3.99 -2.61
N GLN A 185 -9.02 -3.53 -1.45
CA GLN A 185 -8.38 -2.51 -0.61
C GLN A 185 -7.59 -3.10 0.56
N VAL A 186 -7.89 -4.33 0.98
CA VAL A 186 -7.25 -4.96 2.14
C VAL A 186 -6.24 -6.01 1.70
N GLY A 187 -4.99 -5.84 2.09
CA GLY A 187 -3.92 -6.80 1.91
C GLY A 187 -3.62 -7.55 3.20
N LEU A 188 -3.68 -8.87 3.15
CA LEU A 188 -3.36 -9.74 4.27
C LEU A 188 -1.95 -10.30 4.14
N LEU A 189 -1.16 -10.18 5.19
CA LEU A 189 0.14 -10.80 5.33
C LEU A 189 0.19 -11.55 6.66
N TRP A 190 0.61 -12.80 6.64
CA TRP A 190 0.76 -13.59 7.85
C TRP A 190 2.16 -14.20 7.90
N LEU A 191 2.87 -13.99 8.99
CA LEU A 191 4.30 -14.23 9.11
C LEU A 191 4.66 -15.42 9.99
N GLY A 192 3.68 -16.01 10.67
CA GLY A 192 3.97 -17.01 11.68
C GLY A 192 4.85 -16.45 12.80
N GLU A 193 5.83 -17.21 13.22
CA GLU A 193 6.88 -16.79 14.15
C GLU A 193 8.12 -16.27 13.40
N GLU A 194 8.11 -16.38 12.08
CA GLU A 194 9.22 -15.96 11.25
C GLU A 194 9.22 -14.45 11.08
N PHE A 195 10.36 -13.91 10.83
CA PHE A 195 10.62 -12.48 10.85
C PHE A 195 10.42 -11.84 12.23
N ALA A 196 11.22 -10.87 12.43
CA ALA A 196 11.38 -10.04 13.56
C ALA A 196 10.20 -10.01 14.49
N GLN A 197 10.44 -10.52 15.63
CA GLN A 197 9.62 -10.24 16.78
C GLN A 197 9.58 -8.72 16.98
N LEU A 198 8.41 -8.17 17.27
CA LEU A 198 8.27 -6.74 17.49
C LEU A 198 9.15 -6.32 18.68
N ASP A 199 9.90 -5.26 18.46
CA ASP A 199 10.74 -4.66 19.48
C ASP A 199 9.90 -4.02 20.59
N PRO A 200 10.36 -3.97 21.86
CA PRO A 200 9.63 -3.31 22.95
C PRO A 200 9.24 -1.86 22.70
N SER A 201 9.88 -1.15 21.77
CA SER A 201 9.46 0.21 21.39
C SER A 201 8.04 0.28 20.83
N PHE A 202 7.54 -0.83 20.29
CA PHE A 202 6.15 -0.92 19.82
C PHE A 202 5.12 -0.93 20.97
N CYS A 203 5.54 -1.08 22.22
CA CYS A 203 4.65 -0.90 23.36
C CYS A 203 4.08 0.52 23.48
N ALA A 204 4.76 1.50 22.91
CA ALA A 204 4.31 2.90 22.88
C ALA A 204 3.31 3.20 21.75
N TRP A 205 2.93 2.21 20.96
CA TRP A 205 1.97 2.36 19.88
C TRP A 205 0.52 2.23 20.35
N SER A 206 -0.41 2.67 19.49
CA SER A 206 -1.83 2.34 19.68
C SER A 206 -2.00 0.81 19.62
N ARG A 207 -2.56 0.21 20.66
CA ARG A 207 -2.72 -1.24 20.77
C ARG A 207 -3.96 -1.62 21.56
N SER A 208 -4.51 -2.78 21.28
CA SER A 208 -5.75 -3.26 21.92
C SER A 208 -5.52 -3.98 23.25
N GLY A 209 -4.29 -4.34 23.58
CA GLY A 209 -3.98 -5.03 24.83
C GLY A 209 -4.11 -4.15 26.07
N PRO A 210 -4.14 -4.77 27.25
CA PRO A 210 -4.29 -4.04 28.52
C PRO A 210 -3.20 -2.97 28.72
N GLU A 211 -3.58 -1.84 29.31
CA GLU A 211 -2.63 -0.81 29.70
C GLU A 211 -1.59 -1.39 30.69
N GLY A 212 -0.33 -1.06 30.47
CA GLY A 212 0.79 -1.50 31.31
C GLY A 212 1.28 -2.92 31.09
N ALA A 213 0.52 -3.79 30.42
CA ALA A 213 0.95 -5.14 30.05
C ALA A 213 1.45 -5.15 28.61
N CYS A 214 2.76 -5.22 28.43
CA CYS A 214 3.38 -5.30 27.10
C CYS A 214 4.68 -6.07 27.19
N THR A 215 4.59 -7.37 26.98
CA THR A 215 5.77 -8.23 26.82
C THR A 215 6.06 -8.44 25.33
N PRO A 216 7.27 -8.88 24.97
CA PRO A 216 7.56 -9.28 23.59
C PRO A 216 6.59 -10.33 23.05
N GLU A 217 6.18 -11.28 23.90
CA GLU A 217 5.22 -12.32 23.53
C GLU A 217 3.84 -11.73 23.24
N ASP A 218 3.37 -10.78 24.06
CA ASP A 218 2.09 -10.09 23.85
C ASP A 218 2.09 -9.30 22.55
N LEU A 219 3.18 -8.59 22.25
CA LEU A 219 3.36 -7.85 20.98
C LEU A 219 3.33 -8.77 19.78
N ASN A 220 3.87 -9.98 19.88
CA ASN A 220 3.99 -10.90 18.77
C ASN A 220 2.78 -11.82 18.61
N ARG A 221 1.87 -11.85 19.56
CA ARG A 221 0.52 -12.40 19.41
C ARG A 221 -0.43 -11.34 18.85
N SER A 222 -0.14 -10.84 17.67
CA SER A 222 -0.80 -9.64 17.16
C SER A 222 -1.02 -9.63 15.64
N ALA A 223 -1.87 -8.70 15.23
CA ALA A 223 -1.93 -8.21 13.86
C ALA A 223 -1.67 -6.70 13.87
N PHE A 224 -0.69 -6.26 13.11
CA PHE A 224 -0.50 -4.84 12.80
C PHE A 224 -1.49 -4.45 11.71
N VAL A 225 -2.18 -3.33 11.89
CA VAL A 225 -3.15 -2.79 10.93
C VAL A 225 -2.83 -1.34 10.62
N ALA A 226 -2.83 -0.96 9.35
CA ALA A 226 -2.57 0.42 8.94
C ALA A 226 -3.07 0.72 7.55
N TRP A 227 -3.48 1.97 7.29
CA TRP A 227 -3.67 2.51 5.97
C TRP A 227 -2.35 2.96 5.35
N ILE A 228 -2.18 2.68 4.05
CA ILE A 228 -1.00 3.08 3.28
C ILE A 228 -1.46 3.91 2.09
N ASP A 229 -1.03 5.15 2.03
CA ASP A 229 -1.32 6.11 0.96
C ASP A 229 -0.07 6.49 0.13
N CYS A 230 1.00 5.71 0.26
CA CYS A 230 2.18 5.89 -0.56
C CYS A 230 1.88 5.68 -2.05
N ARG A 231 2.21 6.65 -2.88
CA ARG A 231 2.23 6.44 -4.34
C ARG A 231 3.35 5.48 -4.69
N LEU A 232 2.99 4.30 -5.20
CA LEU A 232 3.90 3.21 -5.51
C LEU A 232 4.29 3.18 -6.99
#